data_2ffd66fdaae6ce2242e4c740037439f9
#
_entry.id   2ffd66fdaae6ce2242e4c740037439f9
#
_cell.length_a   1.000
_cell.length_b   1.000
_cell.length_c   1.000
_cell.angle_alpha   90.00
_cell.angle_beta   90.00
_cell.angle_gamma   90.00
#
_symmetry.space_group_name_H-M   'P 1'
#
loop_
_entity.id
_entity.type
_entity.pdbx_description
1 polymer ?
#
loop_
_entity_poly.entity_id
_entity_poly.type
_entity_poly.pdbx_seq_one_letter_code
_entity_poly.pdbx_strand_id
1 'polypeptide(L)'
;MIERDSDEHAEKMRKKKAARDKIMAGKTIERGLLIVHTGKGKGKSTAAFGMVFRHIGHGLRAGVVQFVKGAWGTGERTVLEKFPELVTIKAMGEGFTWETQDKDRDIAHAREGWEEAKRMIADPSLRMVLLDELNIVLRYDYLPLDEVLAFLRDRPMDKHIVITGRNAKEELIELADLVTEMELIKHPFRFGVKAQAGVEF
;
A
#
# COMPACT_ATOMS: atom_id res chain seq x y z
N MET A 1 -8.91 12.80 -47.85
CA MET A 1 -8.02 13.28 -46.76
C MET A 1 -8.25 12.49 -45.46
N ILE A 2 -9.49 12.20 -45.08
CA ILE A 2 -9.83 11.44 -43.82
C ILE A 2 -9.40 9.97 -43.88
N GLU A 3 -9.49 9.26 -45.01
CA GLU A 3 -9.09 7.84 -45.14
C GLU A 3 -7.56 7.62 -45.00
N ARG A 4 -6.75 8.50 -45.60
CA ARG A 4 -5.27 8.40 -45.45
C ARG A 4 -4.80 8.58 -44.02
N ASP A 5 -5.43 9.45 -43.24
CA ASP A 5 -5.12 9.69 -41.84
C ASP A 5 -5.47 8.46 -40.97
N SER A 6 -6.58 7.77 -41.33
CA SER A 6 -6.99 6.51 -40.69
C SER A 6 -6.01 5.36 -40.94
N ASP A 7 -5.49 5.21 -42.17
CA ASP A 7 -4.55 4.14 -42.51
C ASP A 7 -3.17 4.36 -41.88
N GLU A 8 -2.68 5.58 -41.87
CA GLU A 8 -1.41 5.94 -41.18
C GLU A 8 -1.53 5.73 -39.69
N HIS A 9 -2.66 6.08 -39.08
CA HIS A 9 -2.92 5.82 -37.65
C HIS A 9 -2.95 4.32 -37.37
N ALA A 10 -3.65 3.53 -38.15
CA ALA A 10 -3.74 2.09 -38.00
C ALA A 10 -2.35 1.41 -38.13
N GLU A 11 -1.52 1.85 -39.07
CA GLU A 11 -0.16 1.33 -39.22
C GLU A 11 0.73 1.69 -38.02
N LYS A 12 0.64 2.94 -37.53
CA LYS A 12 1.35 3.39 -36.32
C LYS A 12 0.95 2.57 -35.08
N MET A 13 -0.35 2.26 -34.93
CA MET A 13 -0.84 1.43 -33.83
C MET A 13 -0.36 -0.02 -33.96
N ARG A 14 -0.33 -0.61 -35.14
CA ARG A 14 0.24 -1.94 -35.38
C ARG A 14 1.73 -2.02 -35.00
N LYS A 15 2.53 -1.03 -35.41
CA LYS A 15 3.96 -0.96 -35.05
C LYS A 15 4.15 -0.83 -33.54
N LYS A 16 3.33 0.02 -32.85
CA LYS A 16 3.35 0.15 -31.39
C LYS A 16 2.97 -1.16 -30.69
N LYS A 17 1.93 -1.85 -31.19
CA LYS A 17 1.49 -3.15 -30.66
C LYS A 17 2.59 -4.18 -30.78
N ALA A 18 3.18 -4.34 -31.97
CA ALA A 18 4.25 -5.30 -32.20
C ALA A 18 5.48 -5.05 -31.31
N ALA A 19 5.88 -3.80 -31.13
CA ALA A 19 6.97 -3.42 -30.23
C ALA A 19 6.64 -3.77 -28.77
N ARG A 20 5.40 -3.49 -28.32
CA ARG A 20 4.92 -3.85 -26.98
C ARG A 20 4.87 -5.35 -26.76
N ASP A 21 4.34 -6.10 -27.75
CA ASP A 21 4.24 -7.57 -27.67
C ASP A 21 5.63 -8.22 -27.55
N LYS A 22 6.65 -7.69 -28.26
CA LYS A 22 8.04 -8.10 -28.12
C LYS A 22 8.60 -7.83 -26.72
N ILE A 23 8.30 -6.66 -26.12
CA ILE A 23 8.69 -6.32 -24.75
C ILE A 23 7.98 -7.26 -23.77
N MET A 24 6.69 -7.51 -23.94
CA MET A 24 5.90 -8.37 -23.06
C MET A 24 6.35 -9.83 -23.10
N ALA A 25 6.73 -10.35 -24.26
CA ALA A 25 7.25 -11.71 -24.41
C ALA A 25 8.53 -11.96 -23.57
N GLY A 26 9.29 -10.91 -23.25
CA GLY A 26 10.46 -10.99 -22.34
C GLY A 26 10.12 -10.90 -20.85
N LYS A 27 8.85 -10.70 -20.47
CA LYS A 27 8.41 -10.59 -19.07
C LYS A 27 7.89 -11.94 -18.59
N THR A 28 8.78 -12.77 -18.04
CA THR A 28 8.48 -14.17 -17.67
C THR A 28 8.56 -14.45 -16.18
N ILE A 29 8.91 -13.44 -15.35
CA ILE A 29 9.09 -13.61 -13.91
C ILE A 29 7.78 -13.31 -13.21
N GLU A 30 7.26 -14.28 -12.47
CA GLU A 30 6.14 -14.13 -11.54
C GLU A 30 6.64 -14.26 -10.10
N ARG A 31 6.48 -13.21 -9.31
CA ARG A 31 6.83 -13.20 -7.88
C ARG A 31 6.03 -12.14 -7.13
N GLY A 32 5.99 -12.28 -5.82
CA GLY A 32 5.49 -11.23 -4.94
C GLY A 32 6.36 -9.97 -5.01
N LEU A 33 5.73 -8.83 -4.82
CA LEU A 33 6.37 -7.52 -4.89
C LEU A 33 6.32 -6.82 -3.54
N LEU A 34 7.41 -6.16 -3.18
CA LEU A 34 7.43 -5.17 -2.11
C LEU A 34 7.11 -3.80 -2.73
N ILE A 35 5.98 -3.24 -2.31
CA ILE A 35 5.41 -2.01 -2.89
C ILE A 35 5.35 -0.95 -1.81
N VAL A 36 5.83 0.26 -2.09
CA VAL A 36 5.81 1.38 -1.17
C VAL A 36 5.04 2.56 -1.78
N HIS A 37 3.99 3.00 -1.08
CA HIS A 37 3.30 4.24 -1.37
C HIS A 37 3.68 5.29 -0.34
N THR A 38 4.40 6.32 -0.78
CA THR A 38 4.91 7.39 0.10
C THR A 38 4.56 8.78 -0.41
N GLY A 39 5.18 9.81 0.14
CA GLY A 39 5.00 11.21 -0.25
C GLY A 39 4.01 11.97 0.63
N LYS A 40 3.97 13.29 0.43
CA LYS A 40 3.17 14.24 1.23
C LYS A 40 1.71 14.33 0.78
N GLY A 41 1.41 13.91 -0.46
CA GLY A 41 0.07 13.93 -1.06
C GLY A 41 -0.87 12.90 -0.45
N LYS A 42 -2.15 13.04 -0.78
CA LYS A 42 -3.21 12.08 -0.41
C LYS A 42 -3.29 10.92 -1.40
N GLY A 43 -3.98 9.86 -1.02
CA GLY A 43 -4.26 8.71 -1.88
C GLY A 43 -3.38 7.48 -1.63
N LYS A 44 -2.39 7.52 -0.73
CA LYS A 44 -1.51 6.37 -0.42
C LYS A 44 -2.29 5.15 0.06
N SER A 45 -3.05 5.29 1.14
CA SER A 45 -3.89 4.22 1.68
C SER A 45 -5.01 3.85 0.71
N THR A 46 -5.65 4.85 0.06
CA THR A 46 -6.70 4.61 -0.95
C THR A 46 -6.18 3.74 -2.11
N ALA A 47 -4.98 4.02 -2.63
CA ALA A 47 -4.36 3.19 -3.66
C ALA A 47 -4.05 1.78 -3.16
N ALA A 48 -3.52 1.66 -1.94
CA ALA A 48 -3.19 0.38 -1.33
C ALA A 48 -4.45 -0.46 -1.05
N PHE A 49 -5.51 0.13 -0.49
CA PHE A 49 -6.80 -0.55 -0.34
C PHE A 49 -7.43 -0.90 -1.68
N GLY A 50 -7.28 -0.06 -2.71
CA GLY A 50 -7.66 -0.38 -4.09
C GLY A 50 -6.97 -1.65 -4.62
N MET A 51 -5.71 -1.89 -4.23
CA MET A 51 -5.01 -3.14 -4.54
C MET A 51 -5.61 -4.32 -3.75
N VAL A 52 -5.96 -4.15 -2.47
CA VAL A 52 -6.65 -5.19 -1.68
C VAL A 52 -8.00 -5.54 -2.32
N PHE A 53 -8.83 -4.55 -2.70
CA PHE A 53 -10.09 -4.80 -3.41
C PHE A 53 -9.88 -5.56 -4.72
N ARG A 54 -8.89 -5.18 -5.52
CA ARG A 54 -8.54 -5.89 -6.75
C ARG A 54 -8.14 -7.33 -6.46
N HIS A 55 -7.35 -7.55 -5.41
CA HIS A 55 -6.85 -8.86 -5.02
C HIS A 55 -7.97 -9.81 -4.62
N ILE A 56 -8.86 -9.37 -3.73
CA ILE A 56 -10.03 -10.16 -3.31
C ILE A 56 -11.05 -10.34 -4.44
N GLY A 57 -11.15 -9.39 -5.37
CA GLY A 57 -11.95 -9.50 -6.58
C GLY A 57 -11.52 -10.66 -7.49
N HIS A 58 -10.27 -11.15 -7.35
CA HIS A 58 -9.76 -12.37 -7.97
C HIS A 58 -9.90 -13.61 -7.07
N GLY A 59 -10.62 -13.52 -5.95
CA GLY A 59 -10.79 -14.61 -4.99
C GLY A 59 -9.53 -14.93 -4.16
N LEU A 60 -8.52 -14.04 -4.18
CA LEU A 60 -7.28 -14.22 -3.44
C LEU A 60 -7.39 -13.58 -2.05
N ARG A 61 -6.82 -14.24 -1.04
CA ARG A 61 -6.89 -13.76 0.35
C ARG A 61 -5.81 -12.72 0.65
N ALA A 62 -6.21 -11.68 1.42
CA ALA A 62 -5.33 -10.59 1.84
C ALA A 62 -5.38 -10.38 3.36
N GLY A 63 -4.24 -9.93 3.92
CA GLY A 63 -4.12 -9.42 5.28
C GLY A 63 -3.94 -7.90 5.27
N VAL A 64 -4.45 -7.22 6.28
CA VAL A 64 -4.26 -5.78 6.48
C VAL A 64 -3.88 -5.53 7.94
N VAL A 65 -2.76 -4.86 8.16
CA VAL A 65 -2.36 -4.31 9.46
C VAL A 65 -2.34 -2.79 9.35
N GLN A 66 -3.20 -2.14 10.12
CA GLN A 66 -3.21 -0.67 10.23
C GLN A 66 -2.44 -0.26 11.49
N PHE A 67 -1.26 0.31 11.31
CA PHE A 67 -0.35 0.70 12.42
C PHE A 67 -0.82 1.96 13.15
N VAL A 68 -1.52 2.82 12.43
CA VAL A 68 -2.09 4.05 13.00
C VAL A 68 -3.59 4.05 12.71
N LYS A 69 -4.39 3.95 13.77
CA LYS A 69 -5.84 4.03 13.66
C LYS A 69 -6.24 5.50 13.74
N GLY A 70 -6.82 6.03 12.66
CA GLY A 70 -7.49 7.32 12.74
C GLY A 70 -8.68 7.26 13.71
N ALA A 71 -9.07 8.39 14.30
CA ALA A 71 -10.22 8.49 15.19
C ALA A 71 -11.54 8.03 14.51
N TRP A 72 -11.53 7.94 13.20
CA TRP A 72 -12.70 7.64 12.38
C TRP A 72 -12.49 6.34 11.60
N GLY A 73 -13.52 5.48 11.58
CA GLY A 73 -13.53 4.29 10.73
C GLY A 73 -13.46 4.68 9.25
N THR A 74 -12.67 4.00 8.46
CA THR A 74 -12.59 4.25 7.01
C THR A 74 -13.66 3.46 6.26
N GLY A 75 -14.19 4.04 5.19
CA GLY A 75 -15.19 3.39 4.33
C GLY A 75 -14.66 2.07 3.75
N GLU A 76 -13.38 2.02 3.40
CA GLU A 76 -12.72 0.82 2.88
C GLU A 76 -12.80 -0.34 3.87
N ARG A 77 -12.54 -0.08 5.15
CA ARG A 77 -12.63 -1.10 6.19
C ARG A 77 -14.05 -1.64 6.32
N THR A 78 -15.06 -0.76 6.35
CA THR A 78 -16.48 -1.16 6.45
C THR A 78 -16.89 -2.06 5.30
N VAL A 79 -16.37 -1.84 4.10
CA VAL A 79 -16.63 -2.70 2.94
C VAL A 79 -15.89 -4.03 3.05
N LEU A 80 -14.59 -4.01 3.39
CA LEU A 80 -13.75 -5.21 3.47
C LEU A 80 -14.21 -6.17 4.58
N GLU A 81 -14.72 -5.66 5.69
CA GLU A 81 -15.27 -6.47 6.78
C GLU A 81 -16.51 -7.30 6.37
N LYS A 82 -17.10 -7.04 5.20
CA LYS A 82 -18.17 -7.87 4.62
C LYS A 82 -17.64 -9.13 3.91
N PHE A 83 -16.31 -9.27 3.78
CA PHE A 83 -15.65 -10.40 3.13
C PHE A 83 -14.66 -11.10 4.07
N PRO A 84 -15.10 -11.57 5.26
CA PRO A 84 -14.22 -12.12 6.30
C PRO A 84 -13.46 -13.38 5.84
N GLU A 85 -13.96 -14.09 4.85
CA GLU A 85 -13.30 -15.25 4.25
C GLU A 85 -12.13 -14.87 3.34
N LEU A 86 -12.09 -13.63 2.84
CA LEU A 86 -11.05 -13.13 1.91
C LEU A 86 -10.10 -12.13 2.56
N VAL A 87 -10.54 -11.43 3.63
CA VAL A 87 -9.71 -10.39 4.25
C VAL A 87 -9.65 -10.55 5.76
N THR A 88 -8.44 -10.51 6.30
CA THR A 88 -8.19 -10.37 7.74
C THR A 88 -7.65 -8.98 8.01
N ILE A 89 -8.35 -8.19 8.86
CA ILE A 89 -7.94 -6.82 9.20
C ILE A 89 -7.62 -6.73 10.68
N LYS A 90 -6.45 -6.19 11.00
CA LYS A 90 -6.01 -5.83 12.35
C LYS A 90 -5.68 -4.35 12.41
N ALA A 91 -6.39 -3.62 13.24
CA ALA A 91 -6.08 -2.22 13.53
C ALA A 91 -5.39 -2.15 14.89
N MET A 92 -4.20 -1.57 14.89
CA MET A 92 -3.37 -1.38 16.09
C MET A 92 -3.43 0.09 16.49
N GLY A 93 -3.25 0.36 17.79
CA GLY A 93 -3.24 1.72 18.30
C GLY A 93 -4.63 2.34 18.50
N GLU A 94 -4.68 3.41 19.27
CA GLU A 94 -5.92 4.09 19.69
C GLU A 94 -6.04 5.52 19.09
N GLY A 95 -5.22 5.87 18.11
CA GLY A 95 -5.20 7.19 17.50
C GLY A 95 -3.81 7.58 16.99
N PHE A 96 -3.65 8.86 16.67
CA PHE A 96 -2.36 9.41 16.30
C PHE A 96 -1.51 9.70 17.54
N THR A 97 -0.21 9.57 17.41
CA THR A 97 0.78 9.81 18.48
C THR A 97 0.66 11.17 19.19
N TRP A 98 0.18 12.18 18.48
CA TRP A 98 -0.10 13.50 19.09
C TRP A 98 -1.38 13.54 19.94
N GLU A 99 -2.23 12.51 19.85
CA GLU A 99 -3.42 12.35 20.68
C GLU A 99 -3.12 11.53 21.94
N THR A 100 -2.28 10.49 21.82
CA THR A 100 -1.93 9.61 22.95
C THR A 100 -0.94 10.25 23.92
N GLN A 101 0.02 11.05 23.42
CA GLN A 101 1.10 11.68 24.17
C GLN A 101 1.90 10.70 25.07
N ASP A 102 1.81 9.40 24.77
CA ASP A 102 2.46 8.29 25.49
C ASP A 102 3.31 7.48 24.49
N LYS A 103 4.60 7.82 24.44
CA LYS A 103 5.55 7.21 23.51
C LYS A 103 5.74 5.72 23.77
N ASP A 104 5.76 5.28 25.03
CA ASP A 104 6.02 3.87 25.38
C ASP A 104 4.83 3.01 24.94
N ARG A 105 3.62 3.53 25.06
CA ARG A 105 2.41 2.89 24.57
C ARG A 105 2.38 2.80 23.04
N ASP A 106 2.78 3.87 22.36
CA ASP A 106 2.87 3.89 20.89
C ASP A 106 3.89 2.85 20.39
N ILE A 107 5.04 2.75 21.05
CA ILE A 107 6.05 1.72 20.75
C ILE A 107 5.50 0.30 20.99
N ALA A 108 4.76 0.08 22.07
CA ALA A 108 4.16 -1.22 22.36
C ALA A 108 3.16 -1.63 21.27
N HIS A 109 2.27 -0.71 20.85
CA HIS A 109 1.32 -0.96 19.76
C HIS A 109 2.01 -1.18 18.41
N ALA A 110 3.10 -0.44 18.13
CA ALA A 110 3.88 -0.64 16.92
C ALA A 110 4.53 -2.03 16.89
N ARG A 111 5.07 -2.49 18.01
CA ARG A 111 5.64 -3.84 18.13
C ARG A 111 4.58 -4.93 17.98
N GLU A 112 3.44 -4.79 18.64
CA GLU A 112 2.32 -5.73 18.50
C GLU A 112 1.85 -5.82 17.04
N GLY A 113 1.70 -4.66 16.36
CA GLY A 113 1.37 -4.60 14.94
C GLY A 113 2.41 -5.26 14.05
N TRP A 114 3.69 -5.11 14.39
CA TRP A 114 4.76 -5.74 13.64
C TRP A 114 4.76 -7.28 13.81
N GLU A 115 4.51 -7.78 15.03
CA GLU A 115 4.35 -9.23 15.25
C GLU A 115 3.15 -9.78 14.44
N GLU A 116 2.03 -9.06 14.39
CA GLU A 116 0.88 -9.45 13.58
C GLU A 116 1.21 -9.42 12.07
N ALA A 117 1.94 -8.40 11.62
CA ALA A 117 2.41 -8.30 10.24
C ALA A 117 3.27 -9.51 9.85
N LYS A 118 4.22 -9.90 10.72
CA LYS A 118 5.08 -11.08 10.50
C LYS A 118 4.25 -12.37 10.41
N ARG A 119 3.24 -12.53 11.30
CA ARG A 119 2.32 -13.69 11.25
C ARG A 119 1.55 -13.74 9.94
N MET A 120 0.98 -12.62 9.50
CA MET A 120 0.24 -12.54 8.24
C MET A 120 1.15 -12.81 7.03
N ILE A 121 2.37 -12.29 7.03
CA ILE A 121 3.34 -12.52 5.95
C ILE A 121 3.75 -14.00 5.90
N ALA A 122 3.87 -14.66 7.03
CA ALA A 122 4.19 -16.08 7.11
C ALA A 122 3.00 -17.00 6.78
N ASP A 123 1.75 -16.52 6.82
CA ASP A 123 0.56 -17.33 6.53
C ASP A 123 0.50 -17.70 5.04
N PRO A 124 0.61 -18.99 4.66
CA PRO A 124 0.61 -19.40 3.26
C PRO A 124 -0.72 -19.17 2.55
N SER A 125 -1.81 -18.96 3.28
CA SER A 125 -3.13 -18.69 2.70
C SER A 125 -3.30 -17.24 2.21
N LEU A 126 -2.48 -16.31 2.71
CA LEU A 126 -2.51 -14.90 2.31
C LEU A 126 -1.49 -14.67 1.18
N ARG A 127 -1.94 -14.05 0.09
CA ARG A 127 -1.08 -13.72 -1.06
C ARG A 127 -0.66 -12.26 -1.09
N MET A 128 -1.36 -11.42 -0.33
CA MET A 128 -1.05 -10.00 -0.16
C MET A 128 -1.18 -9.60 1.31
N VAL A 129 -0.26 -8.75 1.79
CA VAL A 129 -0.34 -8.11 3.10
C VAL A 129 -0.13 -6.61 2.94
N LEU A 130 -1.12 -5.83 3.37
CA LEU A 130 -1.03 -4.37 3.46
C LEU A 130 -0.60 -3.96 4.87
N LEU A 131 0.48 -3.20 4.95
CA LEU A 131 1.03 -2.58 6.15
C LEU A 131 0.75 -1.07 6.10
N ASP A 132 -0.48 -0.71 6.48
CA ASP A 132 -0.97 0.66 6.35
C ASP A 132 -0.38 1.56 7.44
N GLU A 133 0.22 2.68 7.01
CA GLU A 133 0.94 3.67 7.82
C GLU A 133 2.20 3.13 8.54
N LEU A 134 2.80 2.02 8.11
CA LEU A 134 4.07 1.54 8.65
C LEU A 134 5.18 2.60 8.54
N ASN A 135 5.21 3.39 7.44
CA ASN A 135 6.21 4.45 7.28
C ASN A 135 6.16 5.51 8.39
N ILE A 136 4.99 5.74 9.00
CA ILE A 136 4.85 6.66 10.14
C ILE A 136 5.56 6.09 11.36
N VAL A 137 5.36 4.81 11.64
CA VAL A 137 6.00 4.09 12.74
C VAL A 137 7.54 4.09 12.61
N LEU A 138 8.03 3.83 11.39
CA LEU A 138 9.48 3.87 11.10
C LEU A 138 10.04 5.30 11.17
N ARG A 139 9.27 6.30 10.78
CA ARG A 139 9.67 7.71 10.87
C ARG A 139 9.88 8.18 12.32
N TYR A 140 9.05 7.70 13.24
CA TYR A 140 9.15 8.04 14.66
C TYR A 140 10.07 7.09 15.45
N ASP A 141 10.74 6.16 14.75
CA ASP A 141 11.66 5.15 15.33
C ASP A 141 10.97 4.31 16.43
N TYR A 142 9.68 3.99 16.26
CA TYR A 142 8.92 3.10 17.15
C TYR A 142 9.25 1.62 16.90
N LEU A 143 9.78 1.31 15.70
CA LEU A 143 10.37 0.03 15.34
C LEU A 143 11.79 0.26 14.83
N PRO A 144 12.75 -0.63 15.17
CA PRO A 144 14.08 -0.59 14.57
C PRO A 144 14.01 -0.84 13.06
N LEU A 145 14.51 0.11 12.27
CA LEU A 145 14.47 0.01 10.80
C LEU A 145 15.17 -1.25 10.30
N ASP A 146 16.36 -1.56 10.87
CA ASP A 146 17.17 -2.71 10.45
C ASP A 146 16.45 -4.04 10.65
N GLU A 147 15.68 -4.18 11.73
CA GLU A 147 14.84 -5.37 12.00
C GLU A 147 13.78 -5.53 10.89
N VAL A 148 13.09 -4.44 10.57
CA VAL A 148 12.03 -4.45 9.53
C VAL A 148 12.63 -4.77 8.17
N LEU A 149 13.75 -4.14 7.80
CA LEU A 149 14.41 -4.36 6.52
C LEU A 149 14.95 -5.80 6.40
N ALA A 150 15.56 -6.35 7.46
CA ALA A 150 16.04 -7.73 7.46
C ALA A 150 14.88 -8.70 7.20
N PHE A 151 13.77 -8.56 7.92
CA PHE A 151 12.59 -9.40 7.71
C PHE A 151 12.01 -9.28 6.30
N LEU A 152 11.93 -8.04 5.75
CA LEU A 152 11.41 -7.81 4.41
C LEU A 152 12.32 -8.35 3.31
N ARG A 153 13.64 -8.41 3.51
CA ARG A 153 14.58 -9.08 2.59
C ARG A 153 14.33 -10.57 2.49
N ASP A 154 14.06 -11.21 3.63
CA ASP A 154 13.88 -12.66 3.76
C ASP A 154 12.41 -13.11 3.57
N ARG A 155 11.53 -12.19 3.15
CA ARG A 155 10.11 -12.49 2.93
C ARG A 155 9.86 -13.60 1.94
N PRO A 156 8.76 -14.37 2.06
CA PRO A 156 8.36 -15.34 1.04
C PRO A 156 8.18 -14.65 -0.32
N MET A 157 8.81 -15.22 -1.36
CA MET A 157 8.87 -14.62 -2.70
C MET A 157 7.54 -14.68 -3.47
N ASP A 158 6.54 -15.35 -2.96
CA ASP A 158 5.19 -15.43 -3.53
C ASP A 158 4.21 -14.40 -2.94
N LYS A 159 4.66 -13.58 -1.99
CA LYS A 159 3.84 -12.60 -1.27
C LYS A 159 4.00 -11.18 -1.80
N HIS A 160 2.88 -10.52 -2.06
CA HIS A 160 2.88 -9.08 -2.23
C HIS A 160 2.80 -8.40 -0.86
N ILE A 161 3.70 -7.47 -0.60
CA ILE A 161 3.67 -6.62 0.60
C ILE A 161 3.51 -5.19 0.14
N VAL A 162 2.48 -4.51 0.62
CA VAL A 162 2.21 -3.10 0.33
C VAL A 162 2.40 -2.29 1.60
N ILE A 163 3.24 -1.28 1.55
CA ILE A 163 3.55 -0.39 2.68
C ILE A 163 3.10 1.01 2.34
N THR A 164 2.39 1.67 3.25
CA THR A 164 1.97 3.06 3.07
C THR A 164 2.52 3.97 4.16
N GLY A 165 2.41 5.26 3.92
CA GLY A 165 2.71 6.32 4.86
C GLY A 165 3.69 7.35 4.32
N ARG A 166 3.72 8.51 4.97
CA ARG A 166 4.59 9.63 4.58
C ARG A 166 6.03 9.36 4.97
N ASN A 167 6.95 9.93 4.18
CA ASN A 167 8.39 9.95 4.47
C ASN A 167 8.97 8.54 4.69
N ALA A 168 8.79 7.64 3.72
CA ALA A 168 9.48 6.37 3.72
C ALA A 168 11.00 6.58 3.86
N LYS A 169 11.64 5.73 4.63
CA LYS A 169 13.12 5.73 4.79
C LYS A 169 13.76 5.32 3.47
N GLU A 170 14.91 5.91 3.15
CA GLU A 170 15.63 5.67 1.88
C GLU A 170 15.95 4.18 1.70
N GLU A 171 16.39 3.52 2.76
CA GLU A 171 16.75 2.10 2.74
C GLU A 171 15.54 1.19 2.42
N LEU A 172 14.32 1.62 2.80
CA LEU A 172 13.09 0.93 2.42
C LEU A 172 12.74 1.17 0.95
N ILE A 173 12.97 2.38 0.45
CA ILE A 173 12.80 2.74 -0.96
C ILE A 173 13.75 1.92 -1.84
N GLU A 174 15.02 1.80 -1.45
CA GLU A 174 16.01 0.99 -2.16
C GLU A 174 15.67 -0.51 -2.18
N LEU A 175 15.09 -1.02 -1.08
CA LEU A 175 14.68 -2.42 -0.99
C LEU A 175 13.43 -2.75 -1.81
N ALA A 176 12.56 -1.78 -2.04
CA ALA A 176 11.26 -1.99 -2.67
C ALA A 176 11.38 -2.30 -4.18
N ASP A 177 10.46 -3.14 -4.67
CA ASP A 177 10.33 -3.46 -6.10
C ASP A 177 9.55 -2.38 -6.87
N LEU A 178 8.66 -1.66 -6.19
CA LEU A 178 7.83 -0.58 -6.75
C LEU A 178 7.64 0.50 -5.70
N VAL A 179 7.98 1.72 -6.06
CA VAL A 179 7.76 2.90 -5.22
C VAL A 179 6.92 3.92 -5.98
N THR A 180 5.90 4.44 -5.31
CA THR A 180 5.11 5.57 -5.83
C THR A 180 5.11 6.68 -4.81
N GLU A 181 5.57 7.85 -5.19
CA GLU A 181 5.49 9.05 -4.37
C GLU A 181 4.30 9.90 -4.79
N MET A 182 3.43 10.23 -3.84
CA MET A 182 2.26 11.08 -4.05
C MET A 182 2.58 12.50 -3.60
N GLU A 183 2.65 13.42 -4.56
CA GLU A 183 2.95 14.81 -4.31
C GLU A 183 1.72 15.61 -3.86
N LEU A 184 1.95 16.58 -2.96
CA LEU A 184 0.94 17.50 -2.49
C LEU A 184 0.92 18.77 -3.35
N ILE A 185 0.23 18.74 -4.48
CA ILE A 185 0.08 19.89 -5.37
C ILE A 185 -0.89 20.91 -4.75
N LYS A 186 -2.05 20.46 -4.27
CA LYS A 186 -3.10 21.28 -3.67
C LYS A 186 -3.87 20.50 -2.62
N HIS A 187 -4.32 21.16 -1.55
CA HIS A 187 -5.05 20.48 -0.49
C HIS A 187 -6.22 21.34 0.01
N PRO A 188 -7.46 20.80 0.08
CA PRO A 188 -8.65 21.53 0.48
C PRO A 188 -8.56 22.10 1.90
N PHE A 189 -7.87 21.44 2.81
CA PHE A 189 -7.65 21.90 4.18
C PHE A 189 -7.08 23.33 4.26
N ARG A 190 -6.19 23.69 3.33
CA ARG A 190 -5.60 25.05 3.26
C ARG A 190 -6.61 26.14 2.92
N PHE A 191 -7.78 25.74 2.44
CA PHE A 191 -8.90 26.61 2.09
C PHE A 191 -10.07 26.49 3.08
N GLY A 192 -9.82 25.90 4.27
CA GLY A 192 -10.84 25.78 5.33
C GLY A 192 -11.88 24.68 5.08
N VAL A 193 -11.68 23.79 4.09
CA VAL A 193 -12.59 22.68 3.84
C VAL A 193 -12.34 21.57 4.86
N LYS A 194 -13.39 21.14 5.54
CA LYS A 194 -13.34 20.04 6.52
C LYS A 194 -13.19 18.68 5.80
N ALA A 195 -12.67 17.69 6.53
CA ALA A 195 -12.70 16.30 6.10
C ALA A 195 -14.15 15.82 5.90
N GLN A 196 -14.38 15.01 4.86
CA GLN A 196 -15.71 14.58 4.44
C GLN A 196 -15.77 13.06 4.26
N ALA A 197 -16.88 12.47 4.68
CA ALA A 197 -17.18 11.07 4.45
C ALA A 197 -17.18 10.76 2.93
N GLY A 198 -16.61 9.61 2.57
CA GLY A 198 -16.49 9.19 1.17
C GLY A 198 -15.35 9.85 0.38
N VAL A 199 -14.62 10.81 1.02
CA VAL A 199 -13.43 11.47 0.43
C VAL A 199 -12.22 11.31 1.32
N GLU A 200 -12.38 11.56 2.62
CA GLU A 200 -11.28 11.50 3.60
C GLU A 200 -11.36 10.26 4.50
N PHE A 201 -12.56 9.73 4.70
CA PHE A 201 -12.83 8.55 5.54
C PHE A 201 -14.10 7.82 5.09
#